data_97c7109a9f8eaa4fba3532a66f750024
#
_entry.id   97c7109a9f8eaa4fba3532a66f750024
#
_cell.length_a   1.000
_cell.length_b   1.000
_cell.length_c   1.000
_cell.angle_alpha   90.00
_cell.angle_beta   90.00
_cell.angle_gamma   90.00
#
_symmetry.space_group_name_H-M   'P 1'
#
loop_
_entity.id
_entity.type
_entity.pdbx_description
1 polymer ?
#
loop_
_entity_poly.entity_id
_entity_poly.type
_entity_poly.pdbx_seq_one_letter_code
_entity_poly.pdbx_strand_id
1 'polypeptide(L)'
;MVLRRSPRFVVLGAGAIGRIIIRDLFESHPKNQIVIADLDEDTAHRLAKSYRSRRVTHAAADARYPSRIASVLRDQLVVINCTRHHFNLNVMEAALRAHVHYLDLGGLFTWTRRQLRLHRPFADAGLTAILGMGCAPGLTNVMAADAAARLERVDSIRIRVGGVDFSAAKGAFVFPYSAQTIVEELTLPSWKWSGGRFVRTNPRTGWERVDFGRPVGRLWTVMTRHSEIATLPLRFKNKGLQYVDFKVGFDREFVRELMKRLRSGWSIREFEALPVSRTQANDYEISRVLVRGGRETITMDCHARSNPKWNASAGDMDTACPASIVAQMIAGGSIDQPGVWAPEDVVPKDLLFKELGRRGIHVIAGLEGTNPKLSTGANNALWCRLSAN
;
A
#
# COMPACT_ATOMS: atom_id res chain seq x y z
N MET A 1 -30.93 -17.83 4.76
CA MET A 1 -30.14 -16.58 4.60
C MET A 1 -29.85 -16.05 6.00
N VAL A 2 -28.66 -16.37 6.52
CA VAL A 2 -28.24 -15.91 7.86
C VAL A 2 -28.07 -14.40 7.76
N LEU A 3 -28.80 -13.65 8.57
CA LEU A 3 -28.62 -12.21 8.75
C LEU A 3 -27.20 -12.02 9.29
N ARG A 4 -26.22 -11.79 8.41
CA ARG A 4 -24.85 -11.42 8.81
C ARG A 4 -24.95 -10.11 9.58
N ARG A 5 -24.44 -10.12 10.81
CA ARG A 5 -24.27 -8.91 11.62
C ARG A 5 -23.59 -7.82 10.78
N SER A 6 -23.93 -6.57 11.02
CA SER A 6 -23.25 -5.42 10.37
C SER A 6 -21.74 -5.56 10.51
N PRO A 7 -20.96 -5.43 9.41
CA PRO A 7 -19.49 -5.53 9.47
C PRO A 7 -18.91 -4.50 10.45
N ARG A 8 -18.01 -4.97 11.31
CA ARG A 8 -17.37 -4.13 12.36
C ARG A 8 -15.88 -4.08 12.11
N PHE A 9 -15.36 -2.88 11.92
CA PHE A 9 -13.96 -2.60 11.62
C PHE A 9 -13.31 -1.79 12.73
N VAL A 10 -12.07 -2.11 13.07
CA VAL A 10 -11.21 -1.24 13.83
C VAL A 10 -10.14 -0.69 12.88
N VAL A 11 -10.00 0.62 12.81
CA VAL A 11 -8.86 1.27 12.17
C VAL A 11 -7.94 1.75 13.28
N LEU A 12 -6.79 1.09 13.42
CA LEU A 12 -5.79 1.40 14.44
C LEU A 12 -4.74 2.36 13.87
N GLY A 13 -4.79 3.61 14.32
CA GLY A 13 -4.04 4.75 13.81
C GLY A 13 -4.93 5.70 13.01
N ALA A 14 -5.19 6.90 13.56
CA ALA A 14 -6.00 7.97 12.97
C ALA A 14 -5.17 9.00 12.16
N GLY A 15 -3.99 8.60 11.70
CA GLY A 15 -3.09 9.43 10.89
C GLY A 15 -3.56 9.65 9.46
N ALA A 16 -2.64 10.08 8.58
CA ALA A 16 -2.94 10.46 7.20
C ALA A 16 -3.67 9.36 6.41
N ILE A 17 -3.23 8.12 6.49
CA ILE A 17 -3.83 7.00 5.76
C ILE A 17 -5.07 6.47 6.50
N GLY A 18 -4.99 6.32 7.84
CA GLY A 18 -6.12 5.80 8.62
C GLY A 18 -7.40 6.63 8.45
N ARG A 19 -7.30 7.97 8.43
CA ARG A 19 -8.46 8.85 8.20
C ARG A 19 -9.14 8.63 6.83
N ILE A 20 -8.37 8.28 5.80
CA ILE A 20 -8.90 8.00 4.46
C ILE A 20 -9.55 6.61 4.42
N ILE A 21 -8.94 5.60 5.05
CA ILE A 21 -9.55 4.28 5.21
C ILE A 21 -10.90 4.38 5.94
N ILE A 22 -10.94 5.14 7.05
CA ILE A 22 -12.19 5.38 7.80
C ILE A 22 -13.23 6.05 6.89
N ARG A 23 -12.82 7.04 6.11
CA ARG A 23 -13.70 7.75 5.19
C ARG A 23 -14.25 6.82 4.12
N ASP A 24 -13.40 6.03 3.48
CA ASP A 24 -13.82 5.08 2.46
C ASP A 24 -14.75 4.00 3.03
N LEU A 25 -14.43 3.41 4.18
CA LEU A 25 -15.30 2.45 4.86
C LEU A 25 -16.68 3.06 5.18
N PHE A 26 -16.71 4.31 5.64
CA PHE A 26 -17.94 4.99 6.00
C PHE A 26 -18.82 5.28 4.79
N GLU A 27 -18.24 5.72 3.66
CA GLU A 27 -18.97 6.08 2.45
C GLU A 27 -19.32 4.86 1.59
N SER A 28 -18.51 3.79 1.62
CA SER A 28 -18.70 2.59 0.78
C SER A 28 -19.96 1.82 1.13
N HIS A 29 -20.31 1.73 2.40
CA HIS A 29 -21.46 0.90 2.81
C HIS A 29 -22.14 1.43 4.08
N PRO A 30 -23.48 1.65 4.06
CA PRO A 30 -24.23 2.26 5.18
C PRO A 30 -24.30 1.40 6.44
N LYS A 31 -23.98 0.11 6.36
CA LYS A 31 -23.99 -0.81 7.52
C LYS A 31 -22.62 -0.98 8.18
N ASN A 32 -21.54 -0.44 7.62
CA ASN A 32 -20.21 -0.53 8.22
C ASN A 32 -20.19 0.17 9.58
N GLN A 33 -19.75 -0.53 10.62
CA GLN A 33 -19.49 0.00 11.96
C GLN A 33 -17.97 0.17 12.10
N ILE A 34 -17.52 1.30 12.58
CA ILE A 34 -16.11 1.66 12.58
C ILE A 34 -15.70 2.14 13.97
N VAL A 35 -14.68 1.53 14.54
CA VAL A 35 -13.98 2.03 15.74
C VAL A 35 -12.66 2.66 15.27
N ILE A 36 -12.50 3.94 15.58
CA ILE A 36 -11.24 4.65 15.38
C ILE A 36 -10.41 4.48 16.65
N ALA A 37 -9.28 3.80 16.55
CA ALA A 37 -8.41 3.56 17.70
C ALA A 37 -7.07 4.27 17.48
N ASP A 38 -6.63 5.07 18.43
CA ASP A 38 -5.34 5.78 18.36
C ASP A 38 -4.70 5.87 19.75
N LEU A 39 -3.38 6.10 19.79
CA LEU A 39 -2.65 6.42 21.01
C LEU A 39 -3.13 7.74 21.61
N ASP A 40 -3.40 8.73 20.74
CA ASP A 40 -4.05 10.00 21.08
C ASP A 40 -5.56 9.85 20.97
N GLU A 41 -6.21 9.58 22.10
CA GLU A 41 -7.65 9.42 22.18
C GLU A 41 -8.41 10.67 21.73
N ASP A 42 -7.88 11.88 22.00
CA ASP A 42 -8.52 13.13 21.59
C ASP A 42 -8.56 13.25 20.06
N THR A 43 -7.52 12.82 19.37
CA THR A 43 -7.50 12.77 17.91
C THR A 43 -8.54 11.78 17.38
N ALA A 44 -8.62 10.58 17.95
CA ALA A 44 -9.63 9.59 17.59
C ALA A 44 -11.05 10.10 17.86
N HIS A 45 -11.28 10.75 19.02
CA HIS A 45 -12.56 11.34 19.41
C HIS A 45 -13.00 12.45 18.44
N ARG A 46 -12.12 13.43 18.18
CA ARG A 46 -12.43 14.54 17.25
C ARG A 46 -12.80 14.02 15.86
N LEU A 47 -12.03 13.03 15.37
CA LEU A 47 -12.29 12.42 14.07
C LEU A 47 -13.63 11.67 14.06
N ALA A 48 -13.94 10.87 15.08
CA ALA A 48 -15.21 10.14 15.17
C ALA A 48 -16.41 11.12 15.24
N LYS A 49 -16.29 12.18 16.04
CA LYS A 49 -17.33 13.21 16.17
C LYS A 49 -17.62 13.94 14.85
N SER A 50 -16.62 14.11 13.99
CA SER A 50 -16.79 14.79 12.69
C SER A 50 -17.75 14.06 11.74
N TYR A 51 -17.91 12.74 11.88
CA TYR A 51 -18.84 11.94 11.08
C TYR A 51 -20.32 12.12 11.47
N ARG A 52 -20.62 12.67 12.65
CA ARG A 52 -21.98 12.86 13.17
C ARG A 52 -22.86 11.61 13.04
N SER A 53 -22.27 10.44 13.27
CA SER A 53 -22.92 9.13 13.08
C SER A 53 -22.60 8.17 14.20
N ARG A 54 -23.62 7.45 14.69
CA ARG A 54 -23.45 6.38 15.69
C ARG A 54 -22.68 5.15 15.15
N ARG A 55 -22.45 5.09 13.84
CA ARG A 55 -21.64 4.02 13.20
C ARG A 55 -20.15 4.21 13.40
N VAL A 56 -19.70 5.37 13.82
CA VAL A 56 -18.30 5.70 14.02
C VAL A 56 -18.09 6.03 15.49
N THR A 57 -17.29 5.23 16.14
CA THR A 57 -16.92 5.38 17.55
C THR A 57 -15.41 5.51 17.69
N HIS A 58 -14.90 5.76 18.89
CA HIS A 58 -13.47 5.89 19.15
C HIS A 58 -13.05 5.09 20.38
N ALA A 59 -11.75 4.83 20.49
CA ALA A 59 -11.10 4.22 21.64
C ALA A 59 -9.63 4.64 21.72
N ALA A 60 -9.10 4.72 22.94
CA ALA A 60 -7.66 4.81 23.16
C ALA A 60 -6.99 3.44 22.91
N ALA A 61 -5.91 3.40 22.14
CA ALA A 61 -5.16 2.16 21.90
C ALA A 61 -3.67 2.41 21.72
N ASP A 62 -2.87 1.78 22.57
CA ASP A 62 -1.41 1.82 22.48
C ASP A 62 -0.89 0.52 21.84
N ALA A 63 -0.35 0.64 20.63
CA ALA A 63 0.15 -0.49 19.85
C ALA A 63 1.35 -1.22 20.49
N ARG A 64 1.93 -0.68 21.53
CA ARG A 64 2.99 -1.35 22.33
C ARG A 64 2.44 -2.51 23.17
N TYR A 65 1.13 -2.49 23.51
CA TYR A 65 0.53 -3.42 24.46
C TYR A 65 -0.56 -4.29 23.82
N PRO A 66 -0.24 -5.52 23.37
CA PRO A 66 -1.19 -6.40 22.69
C PRO A 66 -2.48 -6.67 23.49
N SER A 67 -2.38 -6.78 24.83
CA SER A 67 -3.55 -7.01 25.69
C SER A 67 -4.55 -5.84 25.67
N ARG A 68 -4.05 -4.60 25.64
CA ARG A 68 -4.90 -3.40 25.54
C ARG A 68 -5.57 -3.30 24.17
N ILE A 69 -4.81 -3.57 23.09
CA ILE A 69 -5.39 -3.63 21.75
C ILE A 69 -6.47 -4.71 21.67
N ALA A 70 -6.21 -5.91 22.20
CA ALA A 70 -7.16 -7.01 22.19
C ALA A 70 -8.50 -6.63 22.86
N SER A 71 -8.48 -5.78 23.89
CA SER A 71 -9.71 -5.26 24.51
C SER A 71 -10.53 -4.39 23.58
N VAL A 72 -9.89 -3.55 22.75
CA VAL A 72 -10.55 -2.72 21.73
C VAL A 72 -11.08 -3.56 20.58
N LEU A 73 -10.43 -4.69 20.28
CA LEU A 73 -10.80 -5.59 19.20
C LEU A 73 -11.98 -6.53 19.54
N ARG A 74 -12.42 -6.62 20.79
CA ARG A 74 -13.55 -7.49 21.15
C ARG A 74 -14.79 -7.19 20.32
N ASP A 75 -15.44 -8.23 19.85
CA ASP A 75 -16.65 -8.16 19.02
C ASP A 75 -16.46 -7.44 17.67
N GLN A 76 -15.24 -7.17 17.27
CA GLN A 76 -14.93 -6.65 15.96
C GLN A 76 -14.66 -7.80 14.97
N LEU A 77 -14.69 -7.50 13.67
CA LEU A 77 -14.48 -8.51 12.63
C LEU A 77 -13.10 -8.39 11.98
N VAL A 78 -12.68 -7.16 11.66
CA VAL A 78 -11.40 -6.91 11.00
C VAL A 78 -10.70 -5.73 11.67
N VAL A 79 -9.42 -5.87 12.00
CA VAL A 79 -8.53 -4.77 12.35
C VAL A 79 -7.67 -4.39 11.15
N ILE A 80 -7.66 -3.09 10.84
CA ILE A 80 -6.78 -2.49 9.84
C ILE A 80 -5.71 -1.71 10.60
N ASN A 81 -4.48 -2.22 10.56
CA ASN A 81 -3.37 -1.62 11.28
C ASN A 81 -2.69 -0.54 10.42
N CYS A 82 -2.92 0.71 10.77
CA CYS A 82 -2.32 1.89 10.15
C CYS A 82 -1.21 2.51 11.04
N THR A 83 -0.74 1.77 12.05
CA THR A 83 0.36 2.21 12.91
C THR A 83 1.73 1.94 12.25
N ARG A 84 2.80 2.38 12.90
CA ARG A 84 4.15 2.11 12.41
C ARG A 84 4.41 0.59 12.33
N HIS A 85 5.06 0.16 11.27
CA HIS A 85 5.29 -1.26 10.94
C HIS A 85 5.95 -2.10 12.04
N HIS A 86 6.73 -1.49 12.93
CA HIS A 86 7.35 -2.24 14.04
C HIS A 86 6.35 -2.71 15.10
N PHE A 87 5.11 -2.23 15.08
CA PHE A 87 4.02 -2.73 15.92
C PHE A 87 3.18 -3.83 15.25
N ASN A 88 3.44 -4.18 14.00
CA ASN A 88 2.63 -5.16 13.27
C ASN A 88 2.49 -6.47 14.04
N LEU A 89 3.57 -7.02 14.59
CA LEU A 89 3.51 -8.27 15.37
C LEU A 89 2.67 -8.14 16.64
N ASN A 90 2.73 -7.00 17.34
CA ASN A 90 1.92 -6.74 18.52
C ASN A 90 0.42 -6.72 18.18
N VAL A 91 0.06 -6.08 17.05
CA VAL A 91 -1.33 -6.00 16.61
C VAL A 91 -1.81 -7.36 16.09
N MET A 92 -0.96 -8.14 15.41
CA MET A 92 -1.28 -9.52 15.01
C MET A 92 -1.51 -10.42 16.24
N GLU A 93 -0.71 -10.30 17.28
CA GLU A 93 -0.91 -11.01 18.55
C GLU A 93 -2.25 -10.62 19.19
N ALA A 94 -2.58 -9.33 19.21
CA ALA A 94 -3.86 -8.86 19.71
C ALA A 94 -5.04 -9.37 18.89
N ALA A 95 -4.91 -9.43 17.57
CA ALA A 95 -5.92 -9.96 16.66
C ALA A 95 -6.19 -11.46 16.92
N LEU A 96 -5.14 -12.26 17.10
CA LEU A 96 -5.25 -13.66 17.50
C LEU A 96 -5.98 -13.83 18.83
N ARG A 97 -5.61 -13.04 19.85
CA ARG A 97 -6.24 -13.10 21.19
C ARG A 97 -7.73 -12.72 21.17
N ALA A 98 -8.10 -11.78 20.29
CA ALA A 98 -9.47 -11.29 20.17
C ALA A 98 -10.31 -12.04 19.12
N HIS A 99 -9.74 -13.02 18.40
CA HIS A 99 -10.35 -13.71 17.26
C HIS A 99 -10.86 -12.76 16.16
N VAL A 100 -9.99 -11.86 15.68
CA VAL A 100 -10.26 -10.83 14.68
C VAL A 100 -9.35 -11.00 13.48
N HIS A 101 -9.88 -10.85 12.26
CA HIS A 101 -9.08 -10.83 11.05
C HIS A 101 -8.14 -9.60 11.03
N TYR A 102 -7.01 -9.73 10.39
CA TYR A 102 -5.95 -8.71 10.39
C TYR A 102 -5.62 -8.22 8.98
N LEU A 103 -5.32 -6.93 8.86
CA LEU A 103 -4.76 -6.32 7.66
C LEU A 103 -3.81 -5.19 8.07
N ASP A 104 -2.68 -5.03 7.36
CA ASP A 104 -1.78 -3.89 7.50
C ASP A 104 -1.37 -3.29 6.16
N LEU A 105 -0.65 -2.17 6.21
CA LEU A 105 -0.18 -1.41 5.05
C LEU A 105 1.26 -1.77 4.63
N GLY A 106 1.89 -2.70 5.33
CA GLY A 106 3.23 -3.18 5.05
C GLY A 106 4.17 -3.18 6.26
N GLY A 107 5.25 -3.92 6.12
CA GLY A 107 6.23 -4.15 7.18
C GLY A 107 7.67 -4.03 6.70
N LEU A 108 7.94 -3.44 5.56
CA LEU A 108 9.21 -3.52 4.87
C LEU A 108 9.64 -5.00 4.71
N PHE A 109 10.81 -5.27 4.18
CA PHE A 109 11.27 -6.64 3.94
C PHE A 109 11.34 -7.50 5.21
N THR A 110 11.94 -6.97 6.28
CA THR A 110 12.28 -7.75 7.47
C THR A 110 11.05 -8.10 8.32
N TRP A 111 10.15 -7.13 8.53
CA TRP A 111 8.96 -7.32 9.33
C TRP A 111 7.95 -8.23 8.63
N THR A 112 7.74 -8.04 7.32
CA THR A 112 6.89 -8.92 6.51
C THR A 112 7.31 -10.38 6.63
N ARG A 113 8.63 -10.68 6.56
CA ARG A 113 9.13 -12.03 6.76
C ARG A 113 8.90 -12.60 8.16
N ARG A 114 8.88 -11.75 9.19
CA ARG A 114 8.53 -12.18 10.56
C ARG A 114 7.04 -12.46 10.68
N GLN A 115 6.20 -11.62 10.10
CA GLN A 115 4.75 -11.75 10.11
C GLN A 115 4.28 -13.04 9.41
N LEU A 116 4.90 -13.43 8.29
CA LEU A 116 4.61 -14.68 7.59
C LEU A 116 4.78 -15.92 8.47
N ARG A 117 5.61 -15.89 9.51
CA ARG A 117 5.78 -17.03 10.45
C ARG A 117 4.55 -17.29 11.32
N LEU A 118 3.63 -16.33 11.40
CA LEU A 118 2.36 -16.47 12.12
C LEU A 118 1.28 -17.16 11.28
N HIS A 119 1.61 -17.68 10.08
CA HIS A 119 0.66 -18.32 9.19
C HIS A 119 -0.12 -19.43 9.91
N ARG A 120 0.58 -20.39 10.54
CA ARG A 120 -0.07 -21.51 11.24
C ARG A 120 -0.94 -21.05 12.42
N PRO A 121 -0.50 -20.17 13.35
CA PRO A 121 -1.37 -19.65 14.39
C PRO A 121 -2.67 -19.00 13.88
N PHE A 122 -2.61 -18.23 12.78
CA PHE A 122 -3.81 -17.65 12.17
C PHE A 122 -4.68 -18.71 11.50
N ALA A 123 -4.08 -19.68 10.81
CA ALA A 123 -4.82 -20.79 10.18
C ALA A 123 -5.54 -21.66 11.21
N ASP A 124 -4.85 -22.04 12.29
CA ASP A 124 -5.44 -22.86 13.39
C ASP A 124 -6.58 -22.12 14.12
N ALA A 125 -6.52 -20.77 14.16
CA ALA A 125 -7.57 -19.92 14.72
C ALA A 125 -8.73 -19.65 13.73
N GLY A 126 -8.67 -20.11 12.48
CA GLY A 126 -9.68 -19.81 11.47
C GLY A 126 -9.68 -18.34 11.01
N LEU A 127 -8.57 -17.63 11.21
CA LEU A 127 -8.44 -16.19 10.93
C LEU A 127 -7.61 -15.92 9.68
N THR A 128 -8.00 -14.90 8.95
CA THR A 128 -7.26 -14.39 7.79
C THR A 128 -6.47 -13.16 8.18
N ALA A 129 -5.18 -13.12 7.82
CA ALA A 129 -4.33 -11.93 7.90
C ALA A 129 -3.73 -11.62 6.54
N ILE A 130 -3.86 -10.38 6.08
CA ILE A 130 -3.27 -9.91 4.81
C ILE A 130 -2.22 -8.87 5.12
N LEU A 131 -1.01 -9.13 4.64
CA LEU A 131 0.16 -8.28 4.90
C LEU A 131 0.40 -7.30 3.76
N GLY A 132 0.54 -6.03 4.11
CA GLY A 132 0.95 -5.01 3.16
C GLY A 132 -0.09 -4.75 2.07
N MET A 133 -1.30 -4.34 2.44
CA MET A 133 -2.37 -4.03 1.48
C MET A 133 -2.55 -2.52 1.32
N GLY A 134 -1.50 -1.87 0.83
CA GLY A 134 -1.53 -0.48 0.35
C GLY A 134 -1.40 -0.39 -1.17
N CYS A 135 -0.75 0.66 -1.65
CA CYS A 135 -0.34 0.79 -3.04
C CYS A 135 0.88 -0.09 -3.30
N ALA A 136 1.96 0.22 -2.65
CA ALA A 136 3.23 -0.48 -2.64
C ALA A 136 3.73 -0.62 -1.18
N PRO A 137 3.64 -1.79 -0.61
CA PRO A 137 3.12 -3.06 -1.11
C PRO A 137 1.59 -3.11 -1.17
N GLY A 138 1.09 -4.10 -1.89
CA GLY A 138 -0.32 -4.44 -1.94
C GLY A 138 -0.87 -4.46 -3.35
N LEU A 139 -1.30 -3.33 -3.87
CA LEU A 139 -1.81 -3.24 -5.23
C LEU A 139 -0.75 -3.65 -6.26
N THR A 140 0.51 -3.26 -6.08
CA THR A 140 1.64 -3.70 -6.91
C THR A 140 1.83 -5.21 -6.89
N ASN A 141 1.60 -5.87 -5.76
CA ASN A 141 1.64 -7.33 -5.64
C ASN A 141 0.54 -8.00 -6.47
N VAL A 142 -0.70 -7.50 -6.37
CA VAL A 142 -1.85 -8.03 -7.14
C VAL A 142 -1.66 -7.78 -8.64
N MET A 143 -1.15 -6.62 -9.04
CA MET A 143 -0.78 -6.32 -10.42
C MET A 143 0.30 -7.27 -10.94
N ALA A 144 1.34 -7.56 -10.15
CA ALA A 144 2.37 -8.53 -10.49
C ALA A 144 1.80 -9.94 -10.69
N ALA A 145 0.87 -10.35 -9.83
CA ALA A 145 0.19 -11.65 -9.96
C ALA A 145 -0.67 -11.73 -11.22
N ASP A 146 -1.43 -10.67 -11.54
CA ASP A 146 -2.24 -10.62 -12.76
C ASP A 146 -1.37 -10.67 -14.02
N ALA A 147 -0.29 -9.89 -14.09
CA ALA A 147 0.64 -9.93 -15.21
C ALA A 147 1.33 -11.30 -15.33
N ALA A 148 1.80 -11.86 -14.22
CA ALA A 148 2.44 -13.18 -14.19
C ALA A 148 1.50 -14.32 -14.59
N ALA A 149 0.20 -14.21 -14.34
CA ALA A 149 -0.79 -15.22 -14.74
C ALA A 149 -0.96 -15.32 -16.27
N ARG A 150 -0.63 -14.27 -17.00
CA ARG A 150 -0.75 -14.20 -18.47
C ARG A 150 0.50 -14.72 -19.21
N LEU A 151 1.56 -15.06 -18.48
CA LEU A 151 2.83 -15.56 -19.02
C LEU A 151 3.02 -17.03 -18.65
N GLU A 152 3.61 -17.83 -19.53
CA GLU A 152 3.98 -19.23 -19.22
C GLU A 152 5.08 -19.31 -18.17
N ARG A 153 6.07 -18.42 -18.28
CA ARG A 153 7.19 -18.28 -17.35
C ARG A 153 7.33 -16.84 -16.88
N VAL A 154 8.01 -16.64 -15.77
CA VAL A 154 8.31 -15.31 -15.23
C VAL A 154 9.81 -15.21 -15.00
N ASP A 155 10.51 -14.39 -15.76
CA ASP A 155 11.95 -14.18 -15.61
C ASP A 155 12.26 -13.05 -14.63
N SER A 156 11.49 -11.95 -14.69
CA SER A 156 11.71 -10.82 -13.80
C SER A 156 10.43 -10.06 -13.49
N ILE A 157 10.38 -9.47 -12.29
CA ILE A 157 9.36 -8.52 -11.86
C ILE A 157 10.06 -7.24 -11.43
N ARG A 158 9.71 -6.12 -12.02
CA ARG A 158 10.26 -4.80 -11.69
C ARG A 158 9.13 -3.85 -11.30
N ILE A 159 9.25 -3.24 -10.13
CA ILE A 159 8.24 -2.32 -9.60
C ILE A 159 8.84 -0.93 -9.54
N ARG A 160 8.10 0.05 -10.04
CA ARG A 160 8.49 1.46 -10.12
C ARG A 160 7.34 2.33 -9.67
N VAL A 161 7.57 3.19 -8.69
CA VAL A 161 6.58 4.15 -8.22
C VAL A 161 7.09 5.56 -8.49
N GLY A 162 6.26 6.41 -9.04
CA GLY A 162 6.62 7.79 -9.32
C GLY A 162 5.41 8.70 -9.34
N GLY A 163 5.57 9.90 -8.78
CA GLY A 163 4.51 10.89 -8.69
C GLY A 163 4.98 12.30 -9.04
N VAL A 164 4.03 13.19 -9.23
CA VAL A 164 4.24 14.62 -9.43
C VAL A 164 3.23 15.39 -8.59
N ASP A 165 3.72 16.37 -7.83
CA ASP A 165 2.90 17.34 -7.12
C ASP A 165 2.90 18.65 -7.92
N PHE A 166 1.74 19.03 -8.46
CA PHE A 166 1.56 20.25 -9.25
C PHE A 166 1.47 21.51 -8.38
N SER A 167 1.26 21.36 -7.08
CA SER A 167 1.20 22.47 -6.12
C SER A 167 2.55 22.77 -5.48
N ALA A 168 3.50 21.85 -5.53
CA ALA A 168 4.82 22.03 -4.93
C ALA A 168 5.66 23.03 -5.72
N ALA A 169 6.25 24.00 -5.01
CA ALA A 169 7.26 24.86 -5.62
C ALA A 169 8.46 24.02 -6.05
N LYS A 170 9.02 24.35 -7.22
CA LYS A 170 10.20 23.65 -7.75
C LYS A 170 11.34 23.69 -6.73
N GLY A 171 11.88 22.52 -6.38
CA GLY A 171 12.95 22.39 -5.39
C GLY A 171 12.50 22.46 -3.92
N ALA A 172 11.20 22.43 -3.65
CA ALA A 172 10.69 22.38 -2.27
C ALA A 172 11.13 21.09 -1.58
N PHE A 173 11.62 21.22 -0.34
CA PHE A 173 11.97 20.08 0.49
C PHE A 173 10.72 19.61 1.26
N VAL A 174 9.92 18.79 0.61
CA VAL A 174 8.63 18.27 1.13
C VAL A 174 8.64 16.75 1.10
N PHE A 175 8.15 16.16 2.16
CA PHE A 175 8.00 14.70 2.25
C PHE A 175 6.66 14.29 1.59
N PRO A 176 6.68 13.43 0.56
CA PRO A 176 5.45 12.96 -0.09
C PRO A 176 4.64 12.01 0.81
N TYR A 177 5.29 11.32 1.74
CA TYR A 177 4.67 10.43 2.74
C TYR A 177 5.49 10.45 4.04
N SER A 178 5.28 9.50 4.93
CA SER A 178 5.94 9.42 6.25
C SER A 178 7.45 9.68 6.19
N ALA A 179 7.91 10.71 6.88
CA ALA A 179 9.33 11.06 6.95
C ALA A 179 10.17 9.89 7.50
N GLN A 180 9.68 9.17 8.51
CA GLN A 180 10.34 7.98 9.03
C GLN A 180 10.52 6.92 7.96
N THR A 181 9.47 6.62 7.19
CA THR A 181 9.52 5.61 6.12
C THR A 181 10.55 5.99 5.06
N ILE A 182 10.55 7.25 4.60
CA ILE A 182 11.51 7.74 3.60
C ILE A 182 12.95 7.67 4.11
N VAL A 183 13.18 8.06 5.36
CA VAL A 183 14.52 7.97 5.96
C VAL A 183 14.97 6.51 6.02
N GLU A 184 14.13 5.59 6.48
CA GLU A 184 14.45 4.16 6.52
C GLU A 184 14.70 3.56 5.13
N GLU A 185 13.89 3.89 4.15
CA GLU A 185 14.04 3.45 2.76
C GLU A 185 15.35 3.92 2.13
N LEU A 186 15.78 5.14 2.43
CA LEU A 186 16.97 5.74 1.84
C LEU A 186 18.26 5.52 2.65
N THR A 187 18.16 5.11 3.93
CA THR A 187 19.34 4.92 4.80
C THR A 187 19.62 3.46 5.11
N LEU A 188 18.60 2.61 5.16
CA LEU A 188 18.78 1.20 5.43
C LEU A 188 19.08 0.41 4.15
N PRO A 189 19.85 -0.69 4.25
CA PRO A 189 20.07 -1.58 3.12
C PRO A 189 18.76 -2.10 2.57
N SER A 190 18.60 -2.06 1.25
CA SER A 190 17.48 -2.67 0.56
C SER A 190 17.76 -4.13 0.16
N TRP A 191 16.77 -4.78 -0.42
CA TRP A 191 16.85 -6.14 -0.87
C TRP A 191 16.34 -6.25 -2.30
N LYS A 192 16.90 -7.19 -3.04
CA LYS A 192 16.39 -7.66 -4.33
C LYS A 192 16.43 -9.18 -4.39
N TRP A 193 15.66 -9.77 -5.27
CA TRP A 193 15.83 -11.18 -5.65
C TRP A 193 16.70 -11.25 -6.89
N SER A 194 17.74 -12.06 -6.88
CA SER A 194 18.64 -12.21 -8.02
C SER A 194 19.30 -13.58 -8.00
N GLY A 195 19.20 -14.31 -9.11
CA GLY A 195 19.78 -15.63 -9.24
C GLY A 195 19.29 -16.63 -8.20
N GLY A 196 17.97 -16.67 -7.94
CA GLY A 196 17.35 -17.62 -7.02
C GLY A 196 17.53 -17.32 -5.52
N ARG A 197 18.04 -16.15 -5.15
CA ARG A 197 18.30 -15.80 -3.74
C ARG A 197 18.02 -14.33 -3.44
N PHE A 198 17.76 -14.04 -2.17
CA PHE A 198 17.71 -12.66 -1.67
C PHE A 198 19.12 -12.08 -1.59
N VAL A 199 19.32 -10.93 -2.21
CA VAL A 199 20.58 -10.19 -2.23
C VAL A 199 20.38 -8.85 -1.54
N ARG A 200 21.17 -8.60 -0.50
CA ARG A 200 21.22 -7.30 0.18
C ARG A 200 21.99 -6.31 -0.67
N THR A 201 21.49 -5.10 -0.78
CA THR A 201 22.14 -4.01 -1.53
C THR A 201 22.40 -2.82 -0.60
N ASN A 202 23.41 -2.02 -0.95
CA ASN A 202 23.66 -0.78 -0.23
C ASN A 202 22.52 0.21 -0.43
N PRO A 203 22.24 1.08 0.56
CA PRO A 203 21.24 2.14 0.41
C PRO A 203 21.53 3.03 -0.80
N ARG A 204 20.48 3.57 -1.41
CA ARG A 204 20.55 4.53 -2.52
C ARG A 204 21.34 4.03 -3.73
N THR A 205 21.32 2.72 -3.98
CA THR A 205 21.92 2.11 -5.20
C THR A 205 20.88 1.90 -6.30
N GLY A 206 21.34 1.55 -7.48
CA GLY A 206 20.47 1.16 -8.60
C GLY A 206 19.66 2.33 -9.18
N TRP A 207 20.20 3.55 -9.15
CA TRP A 207 19.59 4.70 -9.82
C TRP A 207 19.33 4.40 -11.29
N GLU A 208 18.11 4.69 -11.74
CA GLU A 208 17.73 4.63 -13.14
C GLU A 208 16.73 5.74 -13.47
N ARG A 209 16.67 6.14 -14.75
CA ARG A 209 15.68 7.09 -15.24
C ARG A 209 14.52 6.34 -15.87
N VAL A 210 13.32 6.54 -15.33
CA VAL A 210 12.09 5.87 -15.78
C VAL A 210 11.17 6.91 -16.42
N ASP A 211 10.62 6.59 -17.57
CA ASP A 211 9.58 7.38 -18.20
C ASP A 211 8.21 6.78 -17.83
N PHE A 212 7.50 7.45 -16.95
CA PHE A 212 6.15 7.04 -16.53
C PHE A 212 5.05 7.47 -17.51
N GLY A 213 5.40 8.31 -18.51
CA GLY A 213 4.42 8.95 -19.37
C GLY A 213 3.76 10.16 -18.68
N ARG A 214 2.85 10.84 -19.39
CA ARG A 214 2.11 11.98 -18.82
C ARG A 214 1.10 11.49 -17.79
N PRO A 215 0.83 12.25 -16.71
CA PRO A 215 1.40 13.59 -16.43
C PRO A 215 2.71 13.55 -15.63
N VAL A 216 3.18 12.39 -15.15
CA VAL A 216 4.35 12.26 -14.26
C VAL A 216 5.67 12.54 -15.02
N GLY A 217 5.80 12.04 -16.26
CA GLY A 217 7.00 12.23 -17.07
C GLY A 217 8.18 11.36 -16.64
N ARG A 218 9.39 11.87 -16.84
CA ARG A 218 10.65 11.15 -16.56
C ARG A 218 11.20 11.47 -15.19
N LEU A 219 11.29 10.46 -14.32
CA LEU A 219 11.85 10.60 -12.98
C LEU A 219 13.11 9.74 -12.79
N TRP A 220 13.97 10.19 -11.89
CA TRP A 220 14.99 9.33 -11.31
C TRP A 220 14.36 8.44 -10.25
N THR A 221 14.56 7.13 -10.36
CA THR A 221 14.14 6.15 -9.35
C THR A 221 15.36 5.52 -8.69
N VAL A 222 15.23 5.15 -7.45
CA VAL A 222 16.29 4.55 -6.64
C VAL A 222 15.76 3.34 -5.90
N MET A 223 16.60 2.33 -5.72
CA MET A 223 16.26 1.12 -4.98
C MET A 223 16.04 1.45 -3.51
N THR A 224 14.89 1.06 -2.99
CA THR A 224 14.51 1.21 -1.59
C THR A 224 14.15 -0.13 -0.97
N ARG A 225 14.10 -0.18 0.37
CA ARG A 225 13.68 -1.37 1.10
C ARG A 225 12.15 -1.49 1.04
N HIS A 226 11.65 -2.62 0.50
CA HIS A 226 10.20 -2.79 0.32
C HIS A 226 9.74 -4.23 0.57
N SER A 227 8.43 -4.39 0.85
CA SER A 227 7.84 -5.68 1.27
C SER A 227 7.64 -6.65 0.12
N GLU A 228 7.40 -6.18 -1.10
CA GLU A 228 7.18 -7.02 -2.29
C GLU A 228 8.34 -8.00 -2.52
N ILE A 229 9.56 -7.56 -2.20
CA ILE A 229 10.74 -8.42 -2.31
C ILE A 229 10.68 -9.59 -1.32
N ALA A 230 9.93 -9.46 -0.22
CA ALA A 230 9.79 -10.54 0.76
C ALA A 230 8.84 -11.65 0.31
N THR A 231 7.90 -11.38 -0.59
CA THR A 231 6.76 -12.26 -0.92
C THR A 231 6.74 -12.71 -2.37
N LEU A 232 6.85 -11.82 -3.35
CA LEU A 232 6.81 -12.16 -4.78
C LEU A 232 7.77 -13.27 -5.18
N PRO A 233 9.05 -13.33 -4.71
CA PRO A 233 9.94 -14.44 -5.02
C PRO A 233 9.44 -15.78 -4.47
N LEU A 234 8.78 -15.80 -3.34
CA LEU A 234 8.23 -17.03 -2.76
C LEU A 234 7.11 -17.58 -3.62
N ARG A 235 6.28 -16.70 -4.18
CA ARG A 235 5.16 -17.05 -5.06
C ARG A 235 5.62 -17.53 -6.44
N PHE A 236 6.60 -16.86 -7.04
CA PHE A 236 6.92 -17.04 -8.46
C PHE A 236 8.25 -17.78 -8.76
N LYS A 237 9.04 -18.15 -7.73
CA LYS A 237 10.30 -18.90 -7.94
C LYS A 237 10.12 -20.16 -8.78
N ASN A 238 9.05 -20.91 -8.58
CA ASN A 238 8.74 -22.13 -9.33
C ASN A 238 8.24 -21.85 -10.76
N LYS A 239 7.96 -20.60 -11.11
CA LYS A 239 7.60 -20.14 -12.47
C LYS A 239 8.82 -19.62 -13.25
N GLY A 240 10.04 -19.81 -12.70
CA GLY A 240 11.30 -19.45 -13.32
C GLY A 240 11.89 -18.10 -12.89
N LEU A 241 11.31 -17.44 -11.89
CA LEU A 241 11.71 -16.10 -11.47
C LEU A 241 13.18 -16.00 -11.06
N GLN A 242 13.92 -15.14 -11.77
CA GLN A 242 15.33 -14.88 -11.54
C GLN A 242 15.61 -13.50 -10.91
N TYR A 243 14.71 -12.54 -11.10
CA TYR A 243 14.96 -11.16 -10.65
C TYR A 243 13.70 -10.46 -10.17
N VAL A 244 13.80 -9.80 -9.00
CA VAL A 244 12.79 -8.85 -8.50
C VAL A 244 13.49 -7.65 -7.89
N ASP A 245 13.07 -6.44 -8.25
CA ASP A 245 13.47 -5.20 -7.60
C ASP A 245 12.31 -4.20 -7.45
N PHE A 246 12.47 -3.29 -6.49
CA PHE A 246 11.55 -2.20 -6.23
C PHE A 246 12.31 -0.87 -6.19
N LYS A 247 11.78 0.16 -6.85
CA LYS A 247 12.37 1.50 -6.85
C LYS A 247 11.29 2.58 -6.78
N VAL A 248 11.59 3.64 -6.04
CA VAL A 248 10.74 4.82 -5.90
C VAL A 248 11.39 6.02 -6.57
N GLY A 249 10.58 6.85 -7.19
CA GLY A 249 10.98 8.14 -7.75
C GLY A 249 11.24 9.16 -6.65
N PHE A 250 12.46 9.66 -6.61
CA PHE A 250 12.83 10.78 -5.76
C PHE A 250 13.61 11.82 -6.58
N ASP A 251 13.35 13.08 -6.30
CA ASP A 251 14.23 14.15 -6.76
C ASP A 251 15.63 13.96 -6.14
N ARG A 252 16.66 14.00 -6.96
CA ARG A 252 18.06 13.82 -6.51
C ARG A 252 18.49 14.95 -5.56
N GLU A 253 17.94 16.15 -5.72
CA GLU A 253 18.20 17.28 -4.82
C GLU A 253 17.53 17.06 -3.47
N PHE A 254 16.29 16.56 -3.45
CA PHE A 254 15.63 16.14 -2.21
C PHE A 254 16.48 15.12 -1.44
N VAL A 255 16.94 14.05 -2.13
CA VAL A 255 17.77 13.03 -1.47
C VAL A 255 19.10 13.61 -0.97
N ARG A 256 19.71 14.51 -1.71
CA ARG A 256 20.96 15.18 -1.29
C ARG A 256 20.75 16.02 -0.04
N GLU A 257 19.69 16.82 -0.01
CA GLU A 257 19.35 17.68 1.13
C GLU A 257 18.97 16.85 2.36
N LEU A 258 18.19 15.79 2.20
CA LEU A 258 17.87 14.84 3.28
C LEU A 258 19.13 14.25 3.90
N MET A 259 20.07 13.77 3.07
CA MET A 259 21.32 13.19 3.56
C MET A 259 22.21 14.23 4.23
N LYS A 260 22.20 15.49 3.79
CA LYS A 260 22.91 16.60 4.43
C LYS A 260 22.37 16.85 5.83
N ARG A 261 21.04 16.97 5.98
CA ARG A 261 20.40 17.21 7.29
C ARG A 261 20.61 16.04 8.26
N LEU A 262 20.51 14.79 7.79
CA LEU A 262 20.81 13.62 8.62
C LEU A 262 22.25 13.62 9.13
N ARG A 263 23.24 14.01 8.30
CA ARG A 263 24.64 14.17 8.73
C ARG A 263 24.84 15.33 9.70
N SER A 264 23.98 16.35 9.66
CA SER A 264 23.97 17.47 10.62
C SER A 264 23.28 17.12 11.94
N GLY A 265 22.82 15.86 12.12
CA GLY A 265 22.21 15.40 13.36
C GLY A 265 20.69 15.54 13.43
N TRP A 266 20.02 15.87 12.33
CA TRP A 266 18.55 15.93 12.32
C TRP A 266 17.95 14.58 12.67
N SER A 267 17.00 14.61 13.61
CA SER A 267 16.20 13.46 14.03
C SER A 267 14.94 13.32 13.16
N ILE A 268 14.30 12.15 13.21
CA ILE A 268 13.00 11.90 12.57
C ILE A 268 11.94 12.92 13.03
N ARG A 269 11.94 13.29 14.33
CA ARG A 269 10.99 14.27 14.89
C ARG A 269 11.11 15.64 14.21
N GLU A 270 12.33 16.07 13.92
CA GLU A 270 12.55 17.36 13.22
C GLU A 270 12.03 17.30 11.80
N PHE A 271 12.17 16.18 11.09
CA PHE A 271 11.56 16.00 9.77
C PHE A 271 10.03 15.92 9.82
N GLU A 272 9.46 15.26 10.82
CA GLU A 272 8.01 15.19 11.03
C GLU A 272 7.39 16.54 11.41
N ALA A 273 8.17 17.44 12.00
CA ALA A 273 7.77 18.82 12.34
C ALA A 273 7.81 19.79 11.15
N LEU A 274 8.39 19.40 10.01
CA LEU A 274 8.38 20.23 8.82
C LEU A 274 6.94 20.44 8.33
N PRO A 275 6.62 21.64 7.83
CA PRO A 275 5.30 21.89 7.28
C PRO A 275 5.03 20.93 6.12
N VAL A 276 3.99 20.14 6.23
CA VAL A 276 3.47 19.36 5.12
C VAL A 276 2.64 20.30 4.26
N SER A 277 3.07 20.54 3.04
CA SER A 277 2.31 21.37 2.08
C SER A 277 1.06 20.61 1.61
N ARG A 278 0.05 20.52 2.50
CA ARG A 278 -1.22 19.82 2.23
C ARG A 278 -2.41 20.77 2.20
N THR A 279 -2.24 22.05 1.89
CA THR A 279 -3.37 22.97 1.86
C THR A 279 -4.37 22.68 0.75
N GLN A 280 -3.94 22.08 -0.36
CA GLN A 280 -4.79 21.47 -1.39
C GLN A 280 -3.94 20.46 -2.15
N ALA A 281 -4.12 19.18 -1.87
CA ALA A 281 -3.42 18.14 -2.63
C ALA A 281 -3.83 18.23 -4.12
N ASN A 282 -2.84 18.45 -4.98
CA ASN A 282 -3.01 18.44 -6.44
C ASN A 282 -1.83 17.67 -7.03
N ASP A 283 -1.92 16.37 -6.98
CA ASP A 283 -0.84 15.46 -7.35
C ASP A 283 -1.35 14.24 -8.10
N TYR A 284 -0.42 13.55 -8.70
CA TYR A 284 -0.66 12.34 -9.48
C TYR A 284 0.44 11.33 -9.23
N GLU A 285 0.06 10.07 -9.09
CA GLU A 285 1.00 8.96 -8.90
C GLU A 285 0.76 7.85 -9.92
N ILE A 286 1.84 7.25 -10.39
CA ILE A 286 1.82 6.04 -11.21
C ILE A 286 2.67 4.97 -10.52
N SER A 287 2.03 3.87 -10.17
CA SER A 287 2.70 2.66 -9.73
C SER A 287 2.74 1.66 -10.89
N ARG A 288 3.94 1.39 -11.39
CA ARG A 288 4.19 0.53 -12.54
C ARG A 288 4.80 -0.81 -12.13
N VAL A 289 4.25 -1.88 -12.67
CA VAL A 289 4.79 -3.24 -12.55
C VAL A 289 5.10 -3.78 -13.94
N LEU A 290 6.35 -4.19 -14.16
CA LEU A 290 6.80 -4.83 -15.39
C LEU A 290 7.13 -6.29 -15.08
N VAL A 291 6.42 -7.21 -15.73
CA VAL A 291 6.66 -8.65 -15.60
C VAL A 291 7.13 -9.18 -16.95
N ARG A 292 8.35 -9.72 -16.99
CA ARG A 292 8.93 -10.30 -18.19
C ARG A 292 8.97 -11.82 -18.10
N GLY A 293 8.57 -12.47 -19.20
CA GLY A 293 8.71 -13.90 -19.42
C GLY A 293 9.16 -14.19 -20.86
N GLY A 294 10.38 -14.71 -21.03
CA GLY A 294 10.94 -14.93 -22.38
C GLY A 294 11.10 -13.62 -23.16
N ARG A 295 10.36 -13.49 -24.26
CA ARG A 295 10.38 -12.29 -25.12
C ARG A 295 9.24 -11.31 -24.81
N GLU A 296 8.30 -11.68 -23.96
CA GLU A 296 7.13 -10.88 -23.64
C GLU A 296 7.35 -10.06 -22.37
N THR A 297 6.86 -8.85 -22.35
CA THR A 297 6.80 -8.01 -21.16
C THR A 297 5.38 -7.47 -21.02
N ILE A 298 4.77 -7.74 -19.88
CA ILE A 298 3.49 -7.15 -19.51
C ILE A 298 3.76 -6.00 -18.56
N THR A 299 3.29 -4.82 -18.92
CA THR A 299 3.34 -3.63 -18.10
C THR A 299 1.95 -3.39 -17.52
N MET A 300 1.89 -3.20 -16.21
CA MET A 300 0.68 -2.78 -15.52
C MET A 300 0.94 -1.45 -14.83
N ASP A 301 0.10 -0.46 -15.11
CA ASP A 301 0.16 0.86 -14.49
C ASP A 301 -1.09 1.10 -13.65
N CYS A 302 -0.88 1.45 -12.38
CA CYS A 302 -1.93 2.03 -11.54
C CYS A 302 -1.81 3.55 -11.60
N HIS A 303 -2.90 4.22 -11.91
CA HIS A 303 -3.03 5.66 -11.98
C HIS A 303 -3.90 6.16 -10.83
N ALA A 304 -3.35 7.02 -9.98
CA ALA A 304 -4.05 7.66 -8.88
C ALA A 304 -3.94 9.18 -8.96
N ARG A 305 -4.98 9.88 -8.48
CA ARG A 305 -5.02 11.33 -8.32
C ARG A 305 -5.41 11.69 -6.90
N SER A 306 -4.98 12.86 -6.49
CA SER A 306 -5.49 13.47 -5.25
C SER A 306 -7.02 13.61 -5.26
N ASN A 307 -7.60 13.49 -4.07
CA ASN A 307 -9.01 13.72 -3.84
C ASN A 307 -9.20 14.96 -2.94
N PRO A 308 -9.52 16.15 -3.53
CA PRO A 308 -9.69 17.37 -2.75
C PRO A 308 -10.83 17.29 -1.72
N LYS A 309 -11.92 16.54 -2.02
CA LYS A 309 -13.06 16.36 -1.10
C LYS A 309 -12.66 15.63 0.19
N TRP A 310 -11.68 14.74 0.10
CA TRP A 310 -11.15 13.98 1.23
C TRP A 310 -9.87 14.61 1.80
N ASN A 311 -9.40 15.69 1.20
CA ASN A 311 -8.09 16.28 1.46
C ASN A 311 -6.99 15.21 1.45
N ALA A 312 -6.99 14.39 0.39
CA ALA A 312 -6.11 13.24 0.23
C ALA A 312 -5.22 13.41 -0.99
N SER A 313 -3.92 13.12 -0.85
CA SER A 313 -2.98 13.04 -1.97
C SER A 313 -3.26 11.79 -2.82
N ALA A 314 -2.65 11.70 -4.01
CA ALA A 314 -2.70 10.51 -4.84
C ALA A 314 -2.19 9.27 -4.09
N GLY A 315 -1.04 9.40 -3.40
CA GLY A 315 -0.48 8.34 -2.58
C GLY A 315 -1.32 8.00 -1.33
N ASP A 316 -2.06 8.96 -0.75
CA ASP A 316 -3.03 8.66 0.30
C ASP A 316 -4.19 7.80 -0.25
N MET A 317 -4.67 8.14 -1.45
CA MET A 317 -5.81 7.45 -2.09
C MET A 317 -5.46 6.02 -2.48
N ASP A 318 -4.35 5.80 -3.20
CA ASP A 318 -3.98 4.48 -3.69
C ASP A 318 -3.39 3.57 -2.59
N THR A 319 -3.01 4.13 -1.45
CA THR A 319 -2.64 3.36 -0.25
C THR A 319 -3.87 2.99 0.60
N ALA A 320 -4.78 3.93 0.83
CA ALA A 320 -5.92 3.72 1.73
C ALA A 320 -7.06 2.91 1.09
N CYS A 321 -7.40 3.19 -0.17
CA CYS A 321 -8.52 2.54 -0.83
C CYS A 321 -8.34 1.02 -0.99
N PRO A 322 -7.17 0.49 -1.41
CA PRO A 322 -6.96 -0.97 -1.45
C PRO A 322 -7.16 -1.63 -0.10
N ALA A 323 -6.64 -1.03 0.98
CA ALA A 323 -6.79 -1.54 2.34
C ALA A 323 -8.27 -1.61 2.78
N SER A 324 -9.01 -0.53 2.55
CA SER A 324 -10.45 -0.47 2.86
C SER A 324 -11.24 -1.51 2.06
N ILE A 325 -10.98 -1.64 0.76
CA ILE A 325 -11.65 -2.60 -0.12
C ILE A 325 -11.39 -4.03 0.36
N VAL A 326 -10.12 -4.37 0.60
CA VAL A 326 -9.74 -5.74 1.01
C VAL A 326 -10.27 -6.08 2.41
N ALA A 327 -10.29 -5.12 3.34
CA ALA A 327 -10.96 -5.32 4.62
C ALA A 327 -12.45 -5.64 4.45
N GLN A 328 -13.15 -4.97 3.53
CA GLN A 328 -14.55 -5.26 3.20
C GLN A 328 -14.71 -6.62 2.49
N MET A 329 -13.74 -7.05 1.67
CA MET A 329 -13.73 -8.39 1.07
C MET A 329 -13.61 -9.49 2.12
N ILE A 330 -12.75 -9.31 3.14
CA ILE A 330 -12.65 -10.23 4.29
C ILE A 330 -13.99 -10.25 5.02
N ALA A 331 -14.53 -9.09 5.39
CA ALA A 331 -15.79 -8.99 6.10
C ALA A 331 -16.99 -9.57 5.32
N GLY A 332 -16.97 -9.48 4.01
CA GLY A 332 -17.97 -10.02 3.10
C GLY A 332 -17.80 -11.50 2.74
N GLY A 333 -16.69 -12.13 3.15
CA GLY A 333 -16.37 -13.52 2.83
C GLY A 333 -15.91 -13.75 1.38
N SER A 334 -15.50 -12.71 0.67
CA SER A 334 -14.85 -12.86 -0.65
C SER A 334 -13.40 -13.28 -0.51
N ILE A 335 -12.82 -13.07 0.67
CA ILE A 335 -11.53 -13.61 1.12
C ILE A 335 -11.81 -14.31 2.44
N ASP A 336 -11.70 -15.64 2.46
CA ASP A 336 -12.05 -16.51 3.58
C ASP A 336 -10.96 -17.56 3.90
N GLN A 337 -9.75 -17.34 3.40
CA GLN A 337 -8.65 -18.29 3.55
C GLN A 337 -7.91 -18.04 4.87
N PRO A 338 -8.03 -18.95 5.87
CA PRO A 338 -7.31 -18.81 7.14
C PRO A 338 -5.80 -18.88 6.95
N GLY A 339 -5.07 -18.07 7.71
CA GLY A 339 -3.61 -17.99 7.64
C GLY A 339 -3.13 -16.56 7.45
N VAL A 340 -1.82 -16.40 7.25
CA VAL A 340 -1.18 -15.12 6.92
C VAL A 340 -0.74 -15.15 5.46
N TRP A 341 -1.23 -14.20 4.68
CA TRP A 341 -1.09 -14.17 3.23
C TRP A 341 -0.51 -12.86 2.74
N ALA A 342 0.23 -12.95 1.64
CA ALA A 342 0.55 -11.77 0.83
C ALA A 342 -0.62 -11.47 -0.13
N PRO A 343 -0.79 -10.22 -0.58
CA PRO A 343 -1.91 -9.85 -1.46
C PRO A 343 -1.97 -10.65 -2.75
N GLU A 344 -0.83 -10.95 -3.36
CA GLU A 344 -0.69 -11.75 -4.59
C GLU A 344 -1.21 -13.19 -4.48
N ASP A 345 -1.40 -13.69 -3.26
CA ASP A 345 -1.84 -15.07 -3.04
C ASP A 345 -3.36 -15.20 -2.97
N VAL A 346 -4.07 -14.20 -2.43
CA VAL A 346 -5.47 -14.35 -2.02
C VAL A 346 -6.41 -13.23 -2.44
N VAL A 347 -5.91 -12.08 -2.88
CA VAL A 347 -6.80 -10.95 -3.23
C VAL A 347 -7.41 -11.14 -4.62
N PRO A 348 -8.75 -11.16 -4.74
CA PRO A 348 -9.44 -11.29 -6.04
C PRO A 348 -9.23 -10.02 -6.87
N LYS A 349 -8.33 -10.09 -7.86
CA LYS A 349 -7.90 -8.94 -8.67
C LYS A 349 -9.04 -8.20 -9.37
N ASP A 350 -9.97 -8.94 -9.99
CA ASP A 350 -11.05 -8.35 -10.78
C ASP A 350 -12.01 -7.54 -9.91
N LEU A 351 -12.27 -8.03 -8.69
CA LEU A 351 -13.08 -7.31 -7.71
C LEU A 351 -12.33 -6.10 -7.18
N LEU A 352 -11.03 -6.24 -6.86
CA LEU A 352 -10.19 -5.13 -6.40
C LEU A 352 -10.13 -4.02 -7.44
N PHE A 353 -9.79 -4.33 -8.69
CA PHE A 353 -9.64 -3.32 -9.75
C PHE A 353 -10.96 -2.63 -10.08
N LYS A 354 -12.08 -3.37 -10.06
CA LYS A 354 -13.42 -2.79 -10.21
C LYS A 354 -13.75 -1.79 -9.09
N GLU A 355 -13.47 -2.16 -7.85
CA GLU A 355 -13.74 -1.29 -6.69
C GLU A 355 -12.81 -0.07 -6.65
N LEU A 356 -11.55 -0.21 -7.07
CA LEU A 356 -10.62 0.90 -7.24
C LEU A 356 -11.11 1.89 -8.29
N GLY A 357 -11.60 1.38 -9.44
CA GLY A 357 -12.15 2.22 -10.49
C GLY A 357 -13.32 3.10 -10.03
N ARG A 358 -14.16 2.62 -9.10
CA ARG A 358 -15.24 3.42 -8.47
C ARG A 358 -14.71 4.58 -7.62
N ARG A 359 -13.46 4.50 -7.20
CA ARG A 359 -12.73 5.51 -6.40
C ARG A 359 -11.80 6.39 -7.23
N GLY A 360 -11.87 6.25 -8.57
CA GLY A 360 -11.03 7.01 -9.51
C GLY A 360 -9.58 6.53 -9.59
N ILE A 361 -9.30 5.31 -9.11
CA ILE A 361 -7.99 4.65 -9.20
C ILE A 361 -8.08 3.59 -10.30
N HIS A 362 -7.25 3.70 -11.34
CA HIS A 362 -7.36 2.86 -12.53
C HIS A 362 -6.11 2.04 -12.76
N VAL A 363 -6.29 0.73 -12.91
CA VAL A 363 -5.21 -0.19 -13.29
C VAL A 363 -5.34 -0.52 -14.78
N ILE A 364 -4.29 -0.26 -15.54
CA ILE A 364 -4.23 -0.42 -16.98
C ILE A 364 -3.10 -1.40 -17.33
N ALA A 365 -3.40 -2.38 -18.19
CA ALA A 365 -2.41 -3.32 -18.71
C ALA A 365 -1.99 -2.94 -20.13
N GLY A 366 -0.67 -2.96 -20.39
CA GLY A 366 -0.05 -2.82 -21.71
C GLY A 366 0.83 -4.02 -22.04
N LEU A 367 0.92 -4.38 -23.31
CA LEU A 367 1.85 -5.39 -23.85
C LEU A 367 2.98 -4.69 -24.60
N GLU A 368 4.22 -4.84 -24.13
CA GLU A 368 5.40 -4.46 -24.91
C GLU A 368 5.89 -5.69 -25.69
N GLY A 369 6.07 -5.53 -27.02
CA GLY A 369 6.55 -6.62 -27.90
C GLY A 369 5.62 -6.98 -29.07
N THR A 370 4.39 -6.49 -29.09
CA THR A 370 3.51 -6.54 -30.26
C THR A 370 3.47 -5.19 -30.96
N ASN A 371 3.67 -5.23 -32.29
CA ASN A 371 3.66 -4.06 -33.20
C ASN A 371 2.45 -3.13 -32.88
N PRO A 372 2.63 -1.82 -32.61
CA PRO A 372 1.55 -0.93 -32.18
C PRO A 372 0.42 -0.73 -33.20
N LYS A 373 0.45 -1.44 -34.33
CA LYS A 373 -0.57 -1.35 -35.38
C LYS A 373 -1.85 -2.19 -35.14
N LEU A 374 -1.93 -2.98 -34.05
CA LEU A 374 -3.07 -3.89 -33.82
C LEU A 374 -3.85 -3.67 -32.50
N SER A 375 -3.57 -2.62 -31.74
CA SER A 375 -4.36 -2.29 -30.53
C SER A 375 -5.33 -1.11 -30.76
N THR A 376 -6.04 -1.11 -31.87
CA THR A 376 -7.12 -0.14 -32.13
C THR A 376 -8.44 -0.74 -31.63
N GLY A 377 -8.93 -0.26 -30.48
CA GLY A 377 -10.35 -0.49 -30.21
C GLY A 377 -10.88 -0.05 -28.85
N ALA A 378 -10.27 -0.36 -27.75
CA ALA A 378 -10.91 -0.09 -26.45
C ALA A 378 -10.06 0.76 -25.48
N ASN A 379 -8.74 0.65 -25.55
CA ASN A 379 -7.85 1.31 -24.56
C ASN A 379 -7.55 2.78 -24.89
N ASN A 380 -7.61 3.21 -26.15
CA ASN A 380 -7.37 4.60 -26.55
C ASN A 380 -8.48 5.58 -26.08
N ALA A 381 -9.71 5.11 -25.93
CA ALA A 381 -10.82 5.95 -25.49
C ALA A 381 -10.71 6.32 -23.99
N LEU A 382 -10.08 5.48 -23.18
CA LEU A 382 -9.84 5.77 -21.76
C LEU A 382 -8.71 6.77 -21.57
N TRP A 383 -7.63 6.65 -22.36
CA TRP A 383 -6.49 7.60 -22.36
C TRP A 383 -6.92 9.02 -22.74
N CYS A 384 -7.76 9.16 -23.76
CA CYS A 384 -8.28 10.48 -24.17
C CYS A 384 -9.21 11.12 -23.14
N ARG A 385 -9.94 10.33 -22.34
CA ARG A 385 -10.82 10.85 -21.28
C ARG A 385 -10.07 11.23 -19.99
N LEU A 386 -8.94 10.60 -19.70
CA LEU A 386 -8.12 10.89 -18.51
C LEU A 386 -7.19 12.10 -18.71
N SER A 387 -6.90 12.49 -19.97
CA SER A 387 -6.05 13.63 -20.31
C SER A 387 -6.81 14.92 -20.61
N ALA A 388 -8.14 14.90 -20.58
CA ALA A 388 -9.01 16.02 -20.94
C ALA A 388 -9.76 16.66 -19.76
N ASN A 389 -9.51 16.23 -18.51
CA ASN A 389 -10.09 16.84 -17.29
C ASN A 389 -9.01 17.19 -16.27
#